data_e3dc9e4ca271435c4453623f005810aa
#
_entry.id   e3dc9e4ca271435c4453623f005810aa
#
_cell.length_a   1.000
_cell.length_b   1.000
_cell.length_c   1.000
_cell.angle_alpha   90.00
_cell.angle_beta   90.00
_cell.angle_gamma   90.00
#
_symmetry.space_group_name_H-M   'P 1'
#
loop_
_entity.id
_entity.type
_entity.pdbx_description
1 polymer ?
#
loop_
_entity_poly.entity_id
_entity_poly.type
_entity_poly.pdbx_seq_one_letter_code
_entity_poly.pdbx_strand_id
1 'polypeptide(L)'
;MKKVLLFALIFAGICSFTIKIQQDKPPILVKENSISYLYGSKALKTEGSVSKQNGNFMRFSGPATMEWSIQVPAAGTYEVQLTHSVKTAADGNSVTIATGNSTVNYTLVPTQGVFGTGSYERILLKDKLELKAGTQQLTLTVPATAKGPVMDLRAVELVPVAGKAAIQADERQAIRSRASTEWLAKAGYGLMFHYTSQSVSRDGSKLPYETAIDQFDVNKYAEMVEQTGAKYVIFTIGHAQQYCPAPIASWEKAHPGMTTKRDLIAEIANALNKKGVKLILYMHSLGTGNFGKVDNPEFYKTFTDILKEFGDRYKDKVAGYWFDCWYQIFEGYPDIPIQDFFKVCKTGNKDRIICLNSWIYPAVSPWQEYWAGETTSPVALPKNGTIERGAGMGLRYQSLLIMEPYWVQDKAAMPPPRFTAEQLSKYIGECMQQGGAVTINMGIYQDGTVDEKALQVMKDVAAKIRK
;
A
#
# COMPACT_ATOMS: atom_id res chain seq x y z
N MET A 1 -72.37 39.48 19.95
CA MET A 1 -72.54 38.11 19.47
C MET A 1 -71.47 37.86 18.42
N LYS A 2 -70.34 37.23 18.81
CA LYS A 2 -69.21 36.85 17.92
C LYS A 2 -69.25 35.36 17.75
N LYS A 3 -69.45 34.87 16.52
CA LYS A 3 -69.37 33.46 16.15
C LYS A 3 -67.90 33.07 16.03
N VAL A 4 -67.50 32.06 16.80
CA VAL A 4 -66.21 31.42 16.71
C VAL A 4 -66.33 30.24 15.74
N LEU A 5 -65.60 30.30 14.64
CA LEU A 5 -65.43 29.16 13.69
C LEU A 5 -64.25 28.33 14.14
N LEU A 6 -64.51 27.06 14.43
CA LEU A 6 -63.47 26.05 14.79
C LEU A 6 -62.99 25.38 13.48
N PHE A 7 -61.74 25.65 13.08
CA PHE A 7 -61.09 24.93 11.97
C PHE A 7 -60.39 23.67 12.53
N ALA A 8 -60.89 22.52 12.14
CA ALA A 8 -60.21 21.23 12.38
C ALA A 8 -59.17 21.03 11.29
N LEU A 9 -57.87 21.06 11.68
CA LEU A 9 -56.74 20.68 10.83
C LEU A 9 -56.57 19.15 10.87
N ILE A 10 -56.90 18.50 9.77
CA ILE A 10 -56.58 17.09 9.53
C ILE A 10 -55.10 17.03 9.10
N PHE A 11 -54.25 16.55 9.97
CA PHE A 11 -52.87 16.18 9.63
C PHE A 11 -52.88 14.82 8.89
N ALA A 12 -52.81 14.84 7.57
CA ALA A 12 -52.49 13.66 6.79
C ALA A 12 -50.99 13.43 6.87
N GLY A 13 -50.57 12.44 7.67
CA GLY A 13 -49.19 11.99 7.74
C GLY A 13 -48.77 11.35 6.42
N ILE A 14 -48.03 12.08 5.59
CA ILE A 14 -47.35 11.50 4.42
C ILE A 14 -46.14 10.76 4.95
N CYS A 15 -46.24 9.42 5.11
CA CYS A 15 -45.10 8.56 5.25
C CYS A 15 -44.29 8.62 3.95
N SER A 16 -43.26 9.45 3.91
CA SER A 16 -42.26 9.42 2.85
C SER A 16 -41.46 8.16 2.97
N PHE A 17 -41.84 7.13 2.24
CA PHE A 17 -40.93 5.98 1.98
C PHE A 17 -39.78 6.48 1.11
N THR A 18 -38.65 6.79 1.74
CA THR A 18 -37.41 6.98 1.01
C THR A 18 -36.96 5.61 0.51
N ILE A 19 -37.34 5.27 -0.73
CA ILE A 19 -36.73 4.15 -1.44
C ILE A 19 -35.28 4.57 -1.67
N LYS A 20 -34.36 4.08 -0.84
CA LYS A 20 -32.93 4.09 -1.18
C LYS A 20 -32.80 3.24 -2.43
N ILE A 21 -32.75 3.88 -3.60
CA ILE A 21 -32.29 3.22 -4.82
C ILE A 21 -30.85 2.82 -4.52
N GLN A 22 -30.64 1.56 -4.22
CA GLN A 22 -29.32 0.97 -4.11
C GLN A 22 -28.74 1.07 -5.52
N GLN A 23 -27.76 1.94 -5.72
CA GLN A 23 -27.12 2.12 -7.01
C GLN A 23 -26.49 0.77 -7.37
N ASP A 24 -27.04 0.09 -8.38
CA ASP A 24 -26.54 -1.21 -8.83
C ASP A 24 -25.10 -1.07 -9.24
N LYS A 25 -24.20 -1.64 -8.42
CA LYS A 25 -22.79 -1.70 -8.77
C LYS A 25 -22.65 -2.59 -10.01
N PRO A 26 -21.88 -2.16 -11.03
CA PRO A 26 -21.68 -3.01 -12.19
C PRO A 26 -21.03 -4.33 -11.78
N PRO A 27 -21.36 -5.44 -12.47
CA PRO A 27 -20.73 -6.71 -12.23
C PRO A 27 -19.22 -6.65 -12.40
N ILE A 28 -18.47 -7.36 -11.55
CA ILE A 28 -17.03 -7.49 -11.68
C ILE A 28 -16.72 -8.40 -12.87
N LEU A 29 -15.99 -7.90 -13.87
CA LEU A 29 -15.59 -8.68 -15.02
C LEU A 29 -14.56 -9.74 -14.60
N VAL A 30 -14.87 -11.01 -14.84
CA VAL A 30 -13.97 -12.14 -14.64
C VAL A 30 -13.03 -12.25 -15.84
N LYS A 31 -11.74 -12.37 -15.57
CA LYS A 31 -10.68 -12.36 -16.57
C LYS A 31 -10.33 -13.79 -17.02
N GLU A 32 -10.03 -13.97 -18.29
CA GLU A 32 -9.70 -15.27 -18.87
C GLU A 32 -8.19 -15.61 -18.79
N ASN A 33 -7.33 -14.59 -18.75
CA ASN A 33 -5.87 -14.74 -18.83
C ASN A 33 -5.12 -14.08 -17.66
N SER A 34 -5.85 -13.64 -16.62
CA SER A 34 -5.28 -13.05 -15.41
C SER A 34 -6.19 -13.31 -14.21
N ILE A 35 -5.67 -13.06 -13.00
CA ILE A 35 -6.42 -13.25 -11.76
C ILE A 35 -7.50 -12.18 -11.63
N SER A 36 -8.71 -12.59 -11.27
CA SER A 36 -9.81 -11.67 -10.93
C SER A 36 -9.95 -11.56 -9.43
N TYR A 37 -9.93 -10.32 -8.93
CA TYR A 37 -9.97 -10.02 -7.50
C TYR A 37 -11.36 -9.54 -7.09
N LEU A 38 -12.06 -10.33 -6.28
CA LEU A 38 -13.31 -9.95 -5.65
C LEU A 38 -12.99 -9.40 -4.24
N TYR A 39 -12.66 -8.12 -4.18
CA TYR A 39 -12.35 -7.48 -2.89
C TYR A 39 -13.59 -7.44 -1.99
N GLY A 40 -13.39 -7.72 -0.70
CA GLY A 40 -14.48 -7.70 0.28
C GLY A 40 -15.18 -6.35 0.35
N SER A 41 -14.42 -5.25 0.27
CA SER A 41 -14.94 -3.87 0.24
C SER A 41 -15.81 -3.54 -0.99
N LYS A 42 -15.77 -4.35 -2.04
CA LYS A 42 -16.53 -4.22 -3.29
C LYS A 42 -17.75 -5.13 -3.35
N ALA A 43 -18.01 -5.92 -2.32
CA ALA A 43 -19.20 -6.78 -2.27
C ALA A 43 -20.47 -5.97 -2.57
N LEU A 44 -21.38 -6.59 -3.29
CA LEU A 44 -22.70 -6.04 -3.61
C LEU A 44 -23.56 -5.98 -2.34
N LYS A 45 -23.53 -7.06 -1.58
CA LYS A 45 -24.34 -7.24 -0.36
C LYS A 45 -23.50 -7.90 0.74
N THR A 46 -23.78 -7.52 1.99
CA THR A 46 -23.21 -8.15 3.19
C THR A 46 -24.30 -8.29 4.24
N GLU A 47 -24.39 -9.46 4.86
CA GLU A 47 -25.35 -9.77 5.92
C GLU A 47 -24.67 -10.47 7.08
N GLY A 48 -25.21 -10.32 8.30
CA GLY A 48 -24.68 -10.97 9.50
C GLY A 48 -23.52 -10.25 10.15
N SER A 49 -22.66 -10.99 10.84
CA SER A 49 -21.57 -10.47 11.68
C SER A 49 -20.31 -10.15 10.88
N VAL A 50 -20.42 -9.24 9.92
CA VAL A 50 -19.31 -8.76 9.08
C VAL A 50 -19.27 -7.25 9.02
N SER A 51 -18.07 -6.65 9.07
CA SER A 51 -17.88 -5.19 9.00
C SER A 51 -16.65 -4.81 8.21
N LYS A 52 -16.75 -3.70 7.44
CA LYS A 52 -15.60 -3.10 6.75
C LYS A 52 -14.69 -2.41 7.74
N GLN A 53 -13.40 -2.64 7.60
CA GLN A 53 -12.35 -2.05 8.43
C GLN A 53 -11.51 -1.03 7.64
N ASN A 54 -10.75 -0.20 8.36
CA ASN A 54 -9.73 0.65 7.76
C ASN A 54 -8.70 -0.25 7.02
N GLY A 55 -8.25 0.21 5.84
CA GLY A 55 -7.41 -0.62 4.97
C GLY A 55 -8.20 -1.53 4.01
N ASN A 56 -9.54 -1.38 3.97
CA ASN A 56 -10.41 -2.04 3.00
C ASN A 56 -10.43 -3.58 3.09
N PHE A 57 -10.40 -4.14 4.29
CA PHE A 57 -10.70 -5.55 4.52
C PHE A 57 -12.03 -5.72 5.27
N MET A 58 -12.58 -6.92 5.23
CA MET A 58 -13.82 -7.27 5.91
C MET A 58 -13.53 -8.18 7.09
N ARG A 59 -13.95 -7.75 8.28
CA ARG A 59 -13.82 -8.54 9.51
C ARG A 59 -15.07 -9.36 9.75
N PHE A 60 -14.90 -10.67 9.83
CA PHE A 60 -15.94 -11.61 10.20
C PHE A 60 -15.80 -11.96 11.67
N SER A 61 -16.79 -11.58 12.46
CA SER A 61 -16.86 -11.84 13.92
C SER A 61 -17.86 -12.94 14.29
N GLY A 62 -18.50 -13.55 13.31
CA GLY A 62 -19.49 -14.60 13.47
C GLY A 62 -20.14 -14.98 12.13
N PRO A 63 -21.31 -15.65 12.14
CA PRO A 63 -22.05 -16.02 10.94
C PRO A 63 -22.35 -14.85 10.05
N ALA A 64 -22.07 -14.97 8.74
CA ALA A 64 -22.25 -13.90 7.79
C ALA A 64 -22.28 -14.40 6.34
N THR A 65 -22.84 -13.60 5.44
CA THR A 65 -22.81 -13.84 4.01
C THR A 65 -22.35 -12.56 3.29
N MET A 66 -21.50 -12.73 2.29
CA MET A 66 -21.09 -11.69 1.36
C MET A 66 -21.40 -12.15 -0.07
N GLU A 67 -21.81 -11.19 -0.91
CA GLU A 67 -22.21 -11.45 -2.27
C GLU A 67 -21.56 -10.48 -3.25
N TRP A 68 -21.09 -10.99 -4.38
CA TRP A 68 -20.61 -10.21 -5.51
C TRP A 68 -21.41 -10.57 -6.77
N SER A 69 -21.70 -9.57 -7.61
CA SER A 69 -22.15 -9.79 -8.97
C SER A 69 -20.92 -9.89 -9.87
N ILE A 70 -20.80 -10.98 -10.64
CA ILE A 70 -19.69 -11.22 -11.57
C ILE A 70 -20.21 -11.40 -12.98
N GLN A 71 -19.45 -10.89 -13.97
CA GLN A 71 -19.67 -11.11 -15.40
C GLN A 71 -18.58 -12.02 -15.92
N VAL A 72 -18.96 -13.23 -16.34
CA VAL A 72 -18.07 -14.24 -16.87
C VAL A 72 -18.17 -14.26 -18.39
N PRO A 73 -17.08 -13.95 -19.13
CA PRO A 73 -17.12 -13.89 -20.61
C PRO A 73 -17.41 -15.23 -21.26
N ALA A 74 -16.75 -16.29 -20.79
CA ALA A 74 -16.90 -17.66 -21.27
C ALA A 74 -16.95 -18.64 -20.11
N ALA A 75 -17.71 -19.72 -20.22
CA ALA A 75 -17.76 -20.76 -19.22
C ALA A 75 -16.39 -21.40 -19.01
N GLY A 76 -16.03 -21.73 -17.77
CA GLY A 76 -14.72 -22.31 -17.47
C GLY A 76 -14.54 -22.69 -16.02
N THR A 77 -13.43 -23.37 -15.78
CA THR A 77 -12.98 -23.81 -14.46
C THR A 77 -12.02 -22.81 -13.86
N TYR A 78 -12.24 -22.44 -12.59
CA TYR A 78 -11.43 -21.47 -11.86
C TYR A 78 -10.93 -22.07 -10.55
N GLU A 79 -9.64 -21.96 -10.29
CA GLU A 79 -9.10 -22.14 -8.95
C GLU A 79 -9.48 -20.95 -8.09
N VAL A 80 -9.72 -21.20 -6.81
CA VAL A 80 -10.09 -20.18 -5.83
C VAL A 80 -8.95 -19.98 -4.88
N GLN A 81 -8.55 -18.71 -4.70
CA GLN A 81 -7.63 -18.32 -3.65
C GLN A 81 -8.33 -17.35 -2.69
N LEU A 82 -7.94 -17.40 -1.42
CA LEU A 82 -8.35 -16.42 -0.42
C LEU A 82 -7.15 -15.64 0.08
N THR A 83 -7.21 -14.32 -0.04
CA THR A 83 -6.32 -13.43 0.72
C THR A 83 -7.01 -13.04 2.01
N HIS A 84 -6.59 -13.66 3.11
CA HIS A 84 -7.21 -13.51 4.42
C HIS A 84 -6.21 -13.65 5.56
N SER A 85 -6.65 -13.31 6.77
CA SER A 85 -5.90 -13.45 8.03
C SER A 85 -6.76 -14.19 9.04
N VAL A 86 -6.19 -15.20 9.68
CA VAL A 86 -6.77 -15.92 10.82
C VAL A 86 -5.69 -16.04 11.89
N LYS A 87 -5.91 -15.40 13.03
CA LYS A 87 -4.95 -15.44 14.14
C LYS A 87 -5.08 -16.73 14.94
N THR A 88 -6.30 -17.08 15.29
CA THR A 88 -6.68 -18.31 15.99
C THR A 88 -7.94 -18.83 15.33
N ALA A 89 -7.94 -20.07 14.90
CA ALA A 89 -9.14 -20.73 14.39
C ALA A 89 -9.85 -21.44 15.53
N ALA A 90 -11.14 -21.17 15.70
CA ALA A 90 -11.99 -22.04 16.52
C ALA A 90 -12.26 -23.32 15.73
N ASP A 91 -12.28 -24.46 16.41
CA ASP A 91 -12.55 -25.75 15.80
C ASP A 91 -13.88 -25.73 15.01
N GLY A 92 -13.82 -26.16 13.76
CA GLY A 92 -14.97 -26.23 12.87
C GLY A 92 -15.34 -24.93 12.16
N ASN A 93 -14.63 -23.81 12.37
CA ASN A 93 -14.85 -22.63 11.57
C ASN A 93 -14.48 -22.90 10.11
N SER A 94 -15.41 -22.58 9.21
CA SER A 94 -15.26 -22.80 7.78
C SER A 94 -15.92 -21.69 6.98
N VAL A 95 -15.58 -21.61 5.70
CA VAL A 95 -16.25 -20.77 4.72
C VAL A 95 -16.65 -21.59 3.51
N THR A 96 -17.79 -21.25 2.94
CA THR A 96 -18.29 -21.81 1.69
C THR A 96 -18.32 -20.72 0.63
N ILE A 97 -17.73 -20.97 -0.52
CA ILE A 97 -17.77 -20.08 -1.68
C ILE A 97 -18.58 -20.79 -2.76
N ALA A 98 -19.65 -20.16 -3.23
CA ALA A 98 -20.59 -20.78 -4.13
C ALA A 98 -21.09 -19.87 -5.25
N THR A 99 -21.39 -20.45 -6.41
CA THR A 99 -22.09 -19.83 -7.52
C THR A 99 -22.91 -20.88 -8.27
N GLY A 100 -24.23 -20.64 -8.40
CA GLY A 100 -25.12 -21.65 -8.98
C GLY A 100 -25.01 -23.00 -8.27
N ASN A 101 -24.59 -24.05 -9.00
CA ASN A 101 -24.41 -25.41 -8.46
C ASN A 101 -22.95 -25.75 -8.12
N SER A 102 -22.00 -24.77 -8.26
CA SER A 102 -20.58 -24.99 -7.98
C SER A 102 -20.23 -24.42 -6.61
N THR A 103 -19.53 -25.23 -5.80
CA THR A 103 -19.24 -24.88 -4.40
C THR A 103 -17.83 -25.31 -4.03
N VAL A 104 -17.14 -24.46 -3.28
CA VAL A 104 -15.84 -24.73 -2.66
C VAL A 104 -15.95 -24.50 -1.16
N ASN A 105 -15.51 -25.49 -0.37
CA ASN A 105 -15.49 -25.40 1.10
C ASN A 105 -14.07 -25.30 1.61
N TYR A 106 -13.86 -24.48 2.62
CA TYR A 106 -12.56 -24.31 3.24
C TYR A 106 -12.68 -24.24 4.76
N THR A 107 -12.01 -25.17 5.46
CA THR A 107 -11.86 -25.13 6.92
C THR A 107 -10.74 -24.14 7.26
N LEU A 108 -11.07 -23.14 8.07
CA LEU A 108 -10.14 -22.09 8.46
C LEU A 108 -9.05 -22.63 9.37
N VAL A 109 -7.82 -22.27 9.06
CA VAL A 109 -6.64 -22.54 9.89
C VAL A 109 -5.89 -21.24 10.15
N PRO A 110 -5.10 -21.14 11.23
CA PRO A 110 -4.24 -19.97 11.45
C PRO A 110 -3.34 -19.72 10.25
N THR A 111 -3.36 -18.51 9.73
CA THR A 111 -2.53 -18.12 8.58
C THR A 111 -1.07 -17.93 8.99
N GLN A 112 -0.14 -18.23 8.07
CA GLN A 112 1.30 -18.09 8.25
C GLN A 112 1.86 -17.21 7.12
N GLY A 113 1.39 -15.96 7.07
CA GLY A 113 1.90 -15.00 6.09
C GLY A 113 3.33 -14.56 6.38
N VAL A 114 3.84 -13.61 5.63
CA VAL A 114 5.24 -13.16 5.70
C VAL A 114 5.64 -12.71 7.11
N PHE A 115 4.70 -12.16 7.87
CA PHE A 115 4.97 -11.66 9.24
C PHE A 115 4.66 -12.69 10.34
N GLY A 116 4.50 -13.97 10.00
CA GLY A 116 4.20 -15.03 10.95
C GLY A 116 2.71 -15.25 11.20
N THR A 117 2.42 -15.97 12.29
CA THR A 117 1.05 -16.41 12.63
C THR A 117 0.05 -15.27 12.70
N GLY A 118 -1.06 -15.42 12.00
CA GLY A 118 -2.15 -14.45 11.98
C GLY A 118 -1.94 -13.28 11.02
N SER A 119 -0.84 -13.26 10.25
CA SER A 119 -0.68 -12.28 9.16
C SER A 119 -1.42 -12.72 7.91
N TYR A 120 -1.73 -11.75 7.02
CA TYR A 120 -2.41 -12.03 5.77
C TYR A 120 -1.61 -13.01 4.91
N GLU A 121 -2.31 -13.99 4.38
CA GLU A 121 -1.78 -15.00 3.48
C GLU A 121 -2.74 -15.21 2.31
N ARG A 122 -2.18 -15.54 1.13
CA ARG A 122 -2.93 -15.98 -0.03
C ARG A 122 -2.92 -17.50 -0.06
N ILE A 123 -4.07 -18.13 0.18
CA ILE A 123 -4.20 -19.58 0.26
C ILE A 123 -4.99 -20.09 -0.94
N LEU A 124 -4.40 -21.01 -1.71
CA LEU A 124 -5.09 -21.75 -2.77
C LEU A 124 -5.96 -22.83 -2.14
N LEU A 125 -7.25 -22.82 -2.46
CA LEU A 125 -8.21 -23.83 -2.00
C LEU A 125 -8.09 -25.10 -2.82
N LYS A 126 -8.53 -26.24 -2.23
CA LYS A 126 -8.39 -27.56 -2.86
C LYS A 126 -9.31 -27.74 -4.06
N ASP A 127 -10.56 -27.29 -3.91
CA ASP A 127 -11.59 -27.45 -4.91
C ASP A 127 -11.67 -26.26 -5.86
N LYS A 128 -12.32 -26.42 -7.00
CA LYS A 128 -12.43 -25.42 -8.06
C LYS A 128 -13.89 -25.03 -8.27
N LEU A 129 -14.13 -23.84 -8.81
CA LEU A 129 -15.45 -23.40 -9.24
C LEU A 129 -15.59 -23.59 -10.74
N GLU A 130 -16.77 -24.11 -11.14
CA GLU A 130 -17.24 -24.14 -12.52
C GLU A 130 -18.15 -22.92 -12.72
N LEU A 131 -17.69 -21.95 -13.52
CA LEU A 131 -18.46 -20.75 -13.84
C LEU A 131 -19.09 -20.88 -15.22
N LYS A 132 -20.38 -20.50 -15.31
CA LYS A 132 -21.09 -20.39 -16.59
C LYS A 132 -20.84 -19.02 -17.21
N ALA A 133 -20.97 -18.90 -18.54
CA ALA A 133 -20.95 -17.59 -19.18
C ALA A 133 -22.16 -16.75 -18.75
N GLY A 134 -21.96 -15.42 -18.71
CA GLY A 134 -23.01 -14.45 -18.33
C GLY A 134 -22.86 -13.88 -16.92
N THR A 135 -23.85 -13.09 -16.53
CA THR A 135 -23.89 -12.50 -15.19
C THR A 135 -24.40 -13.53 -14.18
N GLN A 136 -23.69 -13.66 -13.06
CA GLN A 136 -24.08 -14.55 -11.97
C GLN A 136 -23.62 -13.99 -10.62
N GLN A 137 -24.17 -14.54 -9.55
CA GLN A 137 -23.78 -14.20 -8.19
C GLN A 137 -22.76 -15.20 -7.66
N LEU A 138 -21.72 -14.67 -6.98
CA LEU A 138 -20.80 -15.45 -6.19
C LEU A 138 -20.97 -15.04 -4.72
N THR A 139 -21.16 -16.05 -3.87
CA THR A 139 -21.35 -15.85 -2.42
C THR A 139 -20.20 -16.44 -1.63
N LEU A 140 -19.84 -15.79 -0.52
CA LEU A 140 -19.00 -16.34 0.54
C LEU A 140 -19.85 -16.37 1.81
N THR A 141 -19.99 -17.56 2.40
CA THR A 141 -20.82 -17.79 3.60
C THR A 141 -19.96 -18.33 4.73
N VAL A 142 -20.06 -17.69 5.89
CA VAL A 142 -19.63 -18.20 7.19
C VAL A 142 -20.86 -18.82 7.86
N PRO A 143 -20.86 -20.12 8.22
CA PRO A 143 -22.06 -20.82 8.67
C PRO A 143 -22.53 -20.37 10.07
N ALA A 144 -23.77 -20.66 10.39
CA ALA A 144 -24.39 -20.34 11.68
C ALA A 144 -23.68 -21.00 12.89
N THR A 145 -22.91 -22.06 12.65
CA THR A 145 -22.13 -22.76 13.68
C THR A 145 -20.80 -22.07 14.01
N ALA A 146 -20.38 -21.05 13.26
CA ALA A 146 -19.11 -20.36 13.48
C ALA A 146 -19.05 -19.66 14.84
N LYS A 147 -17.90 -19.74 15.53
CA LYS A 147 -17.69 -19.25 16.87
C LYS A 147 -16.55 -18.23 16.92
N GLY A 148 -16.75 -17.13 17.66
CA GLY A 148 -15.74 -16.11 17.94
C GLY A 148 -15.26 -15.36 16.70
N PRO A 149 -14.11 -14.66 16.76
CA PRO A 149 -13.48 -14.07 15.59
C PRO A 149 -13.19 -15.14 14.54
N VAL A 150 -13.68 -14.93 13.31
CA VAL A 150 -13.58 -15.93 12.25
C VAL A 150 -12.37 -15.67 11.37
N MET A 151 -12.37 -14.53 10.69
CA MET A 151 -11.26 -14.11 9.82
C MET A 151 -11.36 -12.63 9.44
N ASP A 152 -10.25 -12.08 8.98
CA ASP A 152 -10.21 -10.83 8.22
C ASP A 152 -9.99 -11.17 6.74
N LEU A 153 -10.97 -10.87 5.87
CA LEU A 153 -10.94 -11.15 4.44
C LEU A 153 -10.53 -9.92 3.64
N ARG A 154 -9.49 -10.04 2.83
CA ARG A 154 -9.12 -9.03 1.83
C ARG A 154 -9.83 -9.27 0.51
N ALA A 155 -9.72 -10.47 -0.06
CA ALA A 155 -10.30 -10.81 -1.36
C ALA A 155 -10.55 -12.31 -1.52
N VAL A 156 -11.55 -12.64 -2.34
CA VAL A 156 -11.66 -13.92 -3.04
C VAL A 156 -11.04 -13.73 -4.43
N GLU A 157 -10.16 -14.64 -4.84
CA GLU A 157 -9.44 -14.53 -6.11
C GLU A 157 -9.79 -15.71 -6.99
N LEU A 158 -10.20 -15.42 -8.24
CA LEU A 158 -10.53 -16.43 -9.25
C LEU A 158 -9.37 -16.50 -10.24
N VAL A 159 -8.73 -17.68 -10.30
CA VAL A 159 -7.60 -17.97 -11.18
C VAL A 159 -8.08 -18.88 -12.30
N PRO A 160 -8.20 -18.39 -13.56
CA PRO A 160 -8.67 -19.22 -14.66
C PRO A 160 -7.69 -20.36 -14.93
N VAL A 161 -8.18 -21.60 -14.94
CA VAL A 161 -7.33 -22.77 -15.21
C VAL A 161 -6.76 -22.73 -16.62
N ALA A 162 -7.57 -22.32 -17.59
CA ALA A 162 -7.13 -22.14 -18.98
C ALA A 162 -6.11 -21.01 -19.16
N GLY A 163 -6.17 -19.96 -18.32
CA GLY A 163 -5.29 -18.80 -18.35
C GLY A 163 -3.96 -18.97 -17.62
N LYS A 164 -3.73 -20.06 -16.92
CA LYS A 164 -2.52 -20.27 -16.09
C LYS A 164 -1.21 -20.06 -16.83
N ALA A 165 -1.12 -20.51 -18.07
CA ALA A 165 0.08 -20.36 -18.89
C ALA A 165 0.42 -18.87 -19.14
N ALA A 166 -0.60 -18.04 -19.40
CA ALA A 166 -0.46 -16.60 -19.58
C ALA A 166 -0.03 -15.90 -18.27
N ILE A 167 -0.65 -16.24 -17.15
CA ILE A 167 -0.31 -15.73 -15.81
C ILE A 167 1.17 -16.03 -15.49
N GLN A 168 1.60 -17.27 -15.68
CA GLN A 168 2.98 -17.69 -15.43
C GLN A 168 3.97 -17.04 -16.39
N ALA A 169 3.55 -16.77 -17.65
CA ALA A 169 4.39 -16.07 -18.61
C ALA A 169 4.61 -14.61 -18.19
N ASP A 170 3.57 -13.93 -17.72
CA ASP A 170 3.66 -12.57 -17.17
C ASP A 170 4.59 -12.53 -15.93
N GLU A 171 4.42 -13.45 -14.99
CA GLU A 171 5.29 -13.57 -13.81
C GLU A 171 6.76 -13.77 -14.20
N ARG A 172 7.04 -14.71 -15.14
CA ARG A 172 8.40 -14.92 -15.62
C ARG A 172 8.98 -13.71 -16.32
N GLN A 173 8.17 -12.98 -17.08
CA GLN A 173 8.59 -11.74 -17.73
C GLN A 173 8.90 -10.66 -16.71
N ALA A 174 8.06 -10.46 -15.69
CA ALA A 174 8.28 -9.52 -14.63
C ALA A 174 9.60 -9.83 -13.89
N ILE A 175 9.82 -11.07 -13.48
CA ILE A 175 11.03 -11.50 -12.78
C ILE A 175 12.29 -11.21 -13.61
N ARG A 176 12.28 -11.52 -14.92
CA ARG A 176 13.42 -11.23 -15.83
C ARG A 176 13.66 -9.73 -16.04
N SER A 177 12.64 -8.90 -15.85
CA SER A 177 12.71 -7.45 -16.07
C SER A 177 13.18 -6.68 -14.84
N ARG A 178 13.26 -7.35 -13.68
CA ARG A 178 13.65 -6.72 -12.41
C ARG A 178 15.09 -6.25 -12.41
N ALA A 179 15.36 -5.08 -11.90
CA ALA A 179 16.68 -4.60 -11.56
C ALA A 179 17.22 -5.32 -10.32
N SER A 180 18.56 -5.36 -10.18
CA SER A 180 19.18 -5.96 -9.00
C SER A 180 18.90 -5.16 -7.73
N THR A 181 18.48 -5.86 -6.68
CA THR A 181 18.28 -5.31 -5.33
C THR A 181 19.44 -5.62 -4.37
N GLU A 182 20.55 -6.14 -4.87
CA GLU A 182 21.71 -6.50 -4.05
C GLU A 182 22.29 -5.30 -3.29
N TRP A 183 22.26 -4.12 -3.92
CA TRP A 183 22.72 -2.92 -3.26
C TRP A 183 21.84 -2.56 -2.04
N LEU A 184 20.52 -2.82 -2.08
CA LEU A 184 19.59 -2.58 -0.98
C LEU A 184 19.87 -3.53 0.19
N ALA A 185 20.09 -4.82 -0.11
CA ALA A 185 20.48 -5.80 0.88
C ALA A 185 21.83 -5.45 1.55
N LYS A 186 22.84 -5.05 0.74
CA LYS A 186 24.15 -4.61 1.24
C LYS A 186 24.07 -3.31 2.05
N ALA A 187 23.13 -2.42 1.72
CA ALA A 187 22.86 -1.22 2.50
C ALA A 187 22.43 -1.55 3.94
N GLY A 188 21.66 -2.62 4.12
CA GLY A 188 21.17 -3.11 5.40
C GLY A 188 20.07 -2.24 6.00
N TYR A 189 20.32 -0.94 6.15
CA TYR A 189 19.30 -0.01 6.60
C TYR A 189 19.41 1.37 5.96
N GLY A 190 18.26 2.06 5.93
CA GLY A 190 18.08 3.42 5.49
C GLY A 190 17.04 4.17 6.33
N LEU A 191 16.83 5.42 5.99
CA LEU A 191 15.84 6.29 6.63
C LEU A 191 14.71 6.62 5.68
N MET A 192 13.56 6.94 6.25
CA MET A 192 12.41 7.50 5.53
C MET A 192 12.00 8.81 6.20
N PHE A 193 11.66 9.80 5.39
CA PHE A 193 11.22 11.09 5.87
C PHE A 193 9.92 11.50 5.17
N HIS A 194 8.84 11.58 5.94
CA HIS A 194 7.59 12.14 5.47
C HIS A 194 7.64 13.68 5.56
N TYR A 195 8.45 14.29 4.70
CA TYR A 195 8.49 15.74 4.55
C TYR A 195 7.29 16.21 3.73
N THR A 196 6.33 16.83 4.38
CA THR A 196 5.05 17.23 3.76
C THR A 196 4.72 18.68 4.07
N SER A 197 3.68 19.22 3.46
CA SER A 197 3.14 20.53 3.82
C SER A 197 2.55 20.58 5.24
N GLN A 198 2.48 19.43 5.95
CA GLN A 198 2.07 19.38 7.36
C GLN A 198 3.25 19.45 8.33
N SER A 199 4.48 19.27 7.85
CA SER A 199 5.68 19.43 8.69
C SER A 199 5.74 20.83 9.28
N VAL A 200 6.26 20.95 10.50
CA VAL A 200 6.38 22.21 11.24
C VAL A 200 7.85 22.57 11.50
N SER A 201 8.11 23.81 11.86
CA SER A 201 9.38 24.26 12.40
C SER A 201 9.60 23.75 13.83
N ARG A 202 10.83 23.89 14.36
CA ARG A 202 11.17 23.40 15.71
C ARG A 202 10.37 24.08 16.84
N ASP A 203 9.90 25.29 16.63
CA ASP A 203 9.02 26.01 17.57
C ASP A 203 7.54 25.66 17.41
N GLY A 204 7.19 24.78 16.49
CA GLY A 204 5.82 24.37 16.18
C GLY A 204 5.09 25.30 15.21
N SER A 205 5.72 26.38 14.76
CA SER A 205 5.17 27.21 13.71
C SER A 205 5.17 26.49 12.38
N LYS A 206 4.26 26.88 11.47
CA LYS A 206 4.15 26.28 10.15
C LYS A 206 4.35 27.34 9.09
N LEU A 207 5.49 27.28 8.44
CA LEU A 207 5.80 28.10 7.28
C LEU A 207 4.98 27.67 6.05
N PRO A 208 4.65 28.59 5.13
CA PRO A 208 4.17 28.22 3.81
C PRO A 208 5.15 27.26 3.12
N TYR A 209 4.62 26.31 2.34
CA TYR A 209 5.43 25.21 1.79
C TYR A 209 6.64 25.70 0.96
N GLU A 210 6.45 26.68 0.06
CA GLU A 210 7.53 27.29 -0.72
C GLU A 210 8.62 27.87 0.18
N THR A 211 8.23 28.62 1.22
CA THR A 211 9.18 29.20 2.18
C THR A 211 9.94 28.12 2.95
N ALA A 212 9.26 27.05 3.36
CA ALA A 212 9.92 25.94 4.05
C ALA A 212 10.93 25.24 3.13
N ILE A 213 10.58 25.05 1.85
CA ILE A 213 11.50 24.50 0.86
C ILE A 213 12.71 25.41 0.66
N ASP A 214 12.54 26.74 0.56
CA ASP A 214 13.65 27.70 0.39
C ASP A 214 14.60 27.70 1.61
N GLN A 215 14.07 27.46 2.80
CA GLN A 215 14.85 27.41 4.04
C GLN A 215 15.44 26.05 4.39
N PHE A 216 15.12 24.99 3.64
CA PHE A 216 15.64 23.65 3.89
C PHE A 216 17.16 23.61 3.71
N ASP A 217 17.90 23.25 4.77
CA ASP A 217 19.35 23.13 4.74
C ASP A 217 19.79 21.74 4.28
N VAL A 218 20.04 21.63 2.98
CA VAL A 218 20.44 20.36 2.32
C VAL A 218 21.78 19.83 2.83
N ASN A 219 22.74 20.71 3.17
CA ASN A 219 24.04 20.26 3.66
C ASN A 219 23.92 19.66 5.06
N LYS A 220 23.26 20.39 5.96
CA LYS A 220 22.99 19.92 7.31
C LYS A 220 22.17 18.61 7.32
N TYR A 221 21.17 18.52 6.42
CA TYR A 221 20.39 17.32 6.22
C TYR A 221 21.27 16.13 5.79
N ALA A 222 22.11 16.30 4.78
CA ALA A 222 22.98 15.24 4.29
C ALA A 222 24.05 14.80 5.32
N GLU A 223 24.57 15.75 6.10
CA GLU A 223 25.48 15.47 7.22
C GLU A 223 24.76 14.68 8.33
N MET A 224 23.55 15.07 8.67
CA MET A 224 22.72 14.35 9.64
C MET A 224 22.47 12.90 9.18
N VAL A 225 22.10 12.69 7.93
CA VAL A 225 21.89 11.35 7.36
C VAL A 225 23.19 10.51 7.43
N GLU A 226 24.33 11.08 7.06
CA GLU A 226 25.63 10.39 7.15
C GLU A 226 25.96 9.94 8.58
N GLN A 227 25.73 10.80 9.57
CA GLN A 227 25.95 10.48 10.99
C GLN A 227 25.12 9.29 11.49
N THR A 228 23.95 9.04 10.89
CA THR A 228 23.11 7.88 11.21
C THR A 228 23.61 6.57 10.62
N GLY A 229 24.62 6.61 9.74
CA GLY A 229 25.15 5.44 9.04
C GLY A 229 24.20 4.85 7.99
N ALA A 230 23.05 5.46 7.71
CA ALA A 230 22.12 5.04 6.68
C ALA A 230 22.77 5.05 5.29
N LYS A 231 22.44 4.07 4.44
CA LYS A 231 22.99 3.94 3.09
C LYS A 231 21.97 4.26 1.98
N TYR A 232 20.74 4.51 2.36
CA TYR A 232 19.71 5.06 1.48
C TYR A 232 18.71 5.91 2.27
N VAL A 233 18.05 6.79 1.57
CA VAL A 233 16.95 7.60 2.09
C VAL A 233 15.74 7.42 1.18
N ILE A 234 14.56 7.25 1.78
CA ILE A 234 13.27 7.39 1.11
C ILE A 234 12.72 8.78 1.48
N PHE A 235 12.60 9.67 0.51
CA PHE A 235 12.17 11.05 0.72
C PHE A 235 10.83 11.31 0.04
N THR A 236 9.88 11.88 0.78
CA THR A 236 8.53 12.18 0.28
C THR A 236 8.55 13.35 -0.69
N ILE A 237 8.03 13.12 -1.91
CA ILE A 237 7.91 14.13 -2.97
C ILE A 237 6.46 14.48 -3.30
N GLY A 238 5.53 13.80 -2.69
CA GLY A 238 4.09 14.02 -2.79
C GLY A 238 3.35 13.13 -1.81
N HIS A 239 2.42 13.72 -1.10
CA HIS A 239 1.56 13.04 -0.12
C HIS A 239 0.10 13.45 -0.38
N ALA A 240 -0.79 13.19 0.56
CA ALA A 240 -2.22 13.52 0.44
C ALA A 240 -2.50 14.96 -0.02
N GLN A 241 -1.66 15.93 0.34
CA GLN A 241 -1.78 17.35 -0.05
C GLN A 241 -1.21 17.68 -1.43
N GLN A 242 -0.56 16.74 -2.10
CA GLN A 242 -0.03 16.86 -3.47
C GLN A 242 1.01 17.99 -3.70
N TYR A 243 1.68 18.47 -2.66
CA TYR A 243 2.82 19.37 -2.84
C TYR A 243 4.06 18.60 -3.30
N CYS A 244 4.73 19.12 -4.34
CA CYS A 244 5.98 18.58 -4.87
C CYS A 244 7.13 19.57 -4.65
N PRO A 245 8.26 19.18 -4.01
CA PRO A 245 9.36 20.11 -3.70
C PRO A 245 10.32 20.30 -4.89
N ALA A 246 9.77 20.46 -6.10
CA ALA A 246 10.53 20.67 -7.33
C ALA A 246 9.63 21.25 -8.44
N PRO A 247 10.21 21.97 -9.43
CA PRO A 247 9.46 22.54 -10.55
C PRO A 247 9.19 21.48 -11.64
N ILE A 248 8.23 20.61 -11.39
CA ILE A 248 7.81 19.53 -12.29
C ILE A 248 6.59 19.99 -13.10
N ALA A 249 6.78 20.20 -14.40
CA ALA A 249 5.75 20.79 -15.26
C ALA A 249 4.48 19.93 -15.37
N SER A 250 4.63 18.62 -15.48
CA SER A 250 3.50 17.68 -15.51
C SER A 250 2.74 17.64 -14.18
N TRP A 251 3.44 17.81 -13.06
CA TRP A 251 2.82 17.93 -11.74
C TRP A 251 2.07 19.25 -11.60
N GLU A 252 2.70 20.36 -11.98
CA GLU A 252 2.06 21.70 -11.97
C GLU A 252 0.79 21.72 -12.85
N LYS A 253 0.82 21.06 -14.00
CA LYS A 253 -0.36 20.91 -14.86
C LYS A 253 -1.48 20.13 -14.17
N ALA A 254 -1.16 19.06 -13.45
CA ALA A 254 -2.14 18.23 -12.73
C ALA A 254 -2.65 18.90 -11.45
N HIS A 255 -1.78 19.64 -10.77
CA HIS A 255 -2.01 20.28 -9.48
C HIS A 255 -1.45 21.71 -9.47
N PRO A 256 -2.15 22.67 -10.08
CA PRO A 256 -1.69 24.05 -10.18
C PRO A 256 -1.36 24.68 -8.82
N GLY A 257 -0.18 25.29 -8.71
CA GLY A 257 0.31 25.92 -7.49
C GLY A 257 0.85 24.95 -6.43
N MET A 258 1.06 23.67 -6.79
CA MET A 258 1.53 22.65 -5.86
C MET A 258 3.00 22.25 -6.10
N THR A 259 3.72 22.94 -6.97
CA THR A 259 5.17 22.78 -7.16
C THR A 259 5.94 23.94 -6.57
N THR A 260 7.26 23.81 -6.41
CA THR A 260 8.15 24.85 -5.92
C THR A 260 9.13 25.29 -6.99
N LYS A 261 9.66 26.53 -6.88
CA LYS A 261 10.67 27.04 -7.79
C LYS A 261 12.03 26.38 -7.58
N ARG A 262 12.40 26.14 -6.32
CA ARG A 262 13.60 25.41 -5.93
C ARG A 262 13.43 23.91 -6.23
N ASP A 263 14.45 23.29 -6.81
CA ASP A 263 14.49 21.85 -7.03
C ASP A 263 15.20 21.17 -5.85
N LEU A 264 14.48 21.03 -4.74
CA LEU A 264 15.01 20.40 -3.53
C LEU A 264 15.37 18.93 -3.75
N ILE A 265 14.65 18.23 -4.66
CA ILE A 265 14.92 16.83 -4.99
C ILE A 265 16.33 16.70 -5.61
N ALA A 266 16.65 17.54 -6.60
CA ALA A 266 17.96 17.52 -7.25
C ALA A 266 19.09 17.85 -6.24
N GLU A 267 18.87 18.81 -5.36
CA GLU A 267 19.85 19.19 -4.35
C GLU A 267 20.11 18.09 -3.34
N ILE A 268 19.04 17.49 -2.79
CA ILE A 268 19.14 16.33 -1.87
C ILE A 268 19.85 15.17 -2.56
N ALA A 269 19.46 14.82 -3.80
CA ALA A 269 20.09 13.73 -4.55
C ALA A 269 21.60 13.96 -4.71
N ASN A 270 22.01 15.19 -5.09
CA ASN A 270 23.41 15.52 -5.26
C ASN A 270 24.20 15.45 -3.92
N ALA A 271 23.61 15.96 -2.83
CA ALA A 271 24.26 15.97 -1.52
C ALA A 271 24.42 14.55 -0.95
N LEU A 272 23.37 13.74 -1.04
CA LEU A 272 23.40 12.34 -0.58
C LEU A 272 24.35 11.47 -1.42
N ASN A 273 24.35 11.63 -2.75
CA ASN A 273 25.26 10.89 -3.63
C ASN A 273 26.74 11.15 -3.32
N LYS A 274 27.12 12.39 -2.96
CA LYS A 274 28.49 12.72 -2.52
C LYS A 274 28.90 11.95 -1.27
N LYS A 275 27.95 11.52 -0.45
CA LYS A 275 28.17 10.73 0.77
C LYS A 275 27.93 9.22 0.56
N GLY A 276 27.73 8.77 -0.68
CA GLY A 276 27.48 7.37 -1.01
C GLY A 276 26.11 6.87 -0.51
N VAL A 277 25.17 7.77 -0.26
CA VAL A 277 23.80 7.46 0.17
C VAL A 277 22.86 7.55 -1.05
N LYS A 278 22.09 6.48 -1.30
CA LYS A 278 21.14 6.43 -2.42
C LYS A 278 19.81 7.10 -2.07
N LEU A 279 19.22 7.81 -3.03
CA LEU A 279 17.91 8.41 -2.90
C LEU A 279 16.82 7.55 -3.56
N ILE A 280 15.78 7.26 -2.81
CA ILE A 280 14.51 6.69 -3.26
C ILE A 280 13.42 7.75 -3.07
N LEU A 281 12.55 7.93 -4.05
CA LEU A 281 11.46 8.89 -3.94
C LEU A 281 10.17 8.18 -3.50
N TYR A 282 9.58 8.66 -2.42
CA TYR A 282 8.25 8.26 -1.98
C TYR A 282 7.18 9.10 -2.69
N MET A 283 6.16 8.45 -3.21
CA MET A 283 5.00 9.09 -3.79
C MET A 283 3.71 8.42 -3.33
N HIS A 284 2.79 9.21 -2.82
CA HIS A 284 1.44 8.74 -2.51
C HIS A 284 0.62 8.65 -3.78
N SER A 285 0.23 7.44 -4.16
CA SER A 285 -0.41 7.16 -5.46
C SER A 285 -1.86 7.63 -5.56
N LEU A 286 -2.52 7.83 -4.44
CA LEU A 286 -3.93 8.24 -4.39
C LEU A 286 -4.08 9.65 -3.89
N GLY A 287 -3.29 10.59 -4.34
CA GLY A 287 -3.48 11.95 -3.88
C GLY A 287 -4.94 12.24 -3.57
N THR A 288 -5.23 12.26 -2.27
CA THR A 288 -6.60 12.47 -1.79
C THR A 288 -7.07 13.81 -2.27
N GLY A 289 -7.95 13.82 -3.22
CA GLY A 289 -8.58 15.02 -3.72
C GLY A 289 -8.43 15.22 -5.21
N ASN A 290 -7.29 14.95 -5.82
CA ASN A 290 -7.12 15.25 -7.23
C ASN A 290 -7.02 14.01 -8.12
N PHE A 291 -6.15 13.06 -7.83
CA PHE A 291 -6.13 11.81 -8.59
C PHE A 291 -7.39 10.97 -8.38
N GLY A 292 -8.00 11.00 -7.21
CA GLY A 292 -9.22 10.23 -6.91
C GLY A 292 -10.51 10.74 -7.54
N LYS A 293 -10.48 11.85 -8.30
CA LYS A 293 -11.65 12.41 -8.99
C LYS A 293 -11.63 12.20 -10.50
N VAL A 294 -10.50 11.79 -11.06
CA VAL A 294 -10.34 11.49 -12.47
C VAL A 294 -10.65 10.01 -12.74
N ASP A 295 -11.06 9.68 -13.95
CA ASP A 295 -11.24 8.30 -14.34
C ASP A 295 -9.89 7.55 -14.39
N ASN A 296 -9.93 6.22 -14.41
CA ASN A 296 -8.73 5.40 -14.35
C ASN A 296 -7.73 5.66 -15.48
N PRO A 297 -8.14 5.79 -16.77
CA PRO A 297 -7.23 6.12 -17.85
C PRO A 297 -6.57 7.50 -17.72
N GLU A 298 -7.32 8.53 -17.29
CA GLU A 298 -6.78 9.87 -17.07
C GLU A 298 -5.82 9.90 -15.88
N PHE A 299 -6.17 9.23 -14.78
CA PHE A 299 -5.28 9.02 -13.65
C PHE A 299 -3.96 8.37 -14.09
N TYR A 300 -4.06 7.26 -14.83
CA TYR A 300 -2.90 6.53 -15.34
C TYR A 300 -2.01 7.41 -16.20
N LYS A 301 -2.61 8.12 -17.16
CA LYS A 301 -1.87 9.03 -18.04
C LYS A 301 -1.16 10.13 -17.25
N THR A 302 -1.85 10.81 -16.36
CA THR A 302 -1.28 11.89 -15.55
C THR A 302 -0.12 11.37 -14.71
N PHE A 303 -0.30 10.22 -14.05
CA PHE A 303 0.71 9.64 -13.19
C PHE A 303 1.96 9.20 -13.98
N THR A 304 1.76 8.60 -15.14
CA THR A 304 2.88 8.18 -16.01
C THR A 304 3.60 9.35 -16.66
N ASP A 305 2.91 10.44 -17.03
CA ASP A 305 3.53 11.69 -17.51
C ASP A 305 4.46 12.28 -16.44
N ILE A 306 4.00 12.33 -15.17
CA ILE A 306 4.80 12.78 -14.04
C ILE A 306 6.04 11.89 -13.84
N LEU A 307 5.87 10.57 -13.84
CA LEU A 307 6.99 9.64 -13.65
C LEU A 307 8.02 9.69 -14.77
N LYS A 308 7.57 9.93 -16.00
CA LYS A 308 8.45 10.14 -17.14
C LYS A 308 9.29 11.40 -16.96
N GLU A 309 8.68 12.53 -16.57
CA GLU A 309 9.41 13.77 -16.31
C GLU A 309 10.43 13.60 -15.15
N PHE A 310 10.05 12.92 -14.06
CA PHE A 310 11.00 12.56 -12.99
C PHE A 310 12.15 11.72 -13.51
N GLY A 311 11.84 10.72 -14.33
CA GLY A 311 12.84 9.82 -14.91
C GLY A 311 13.85 10.55 -15.78
N ASP A 312 13.37 11.42 -16.68
CA ASP A 312 14.20 12.23 -17.59
C ASP A 312 15.05 13.27 -16.84
N ARG A 313 14.49 13.85 -15.76
CA ARG A 313 15.13 14.93 -14.98
C ARG A 313 16.21 14.41 -14.03
N TYR A 314 15.92 13.35 -13.27
CA TYR A 314 16.82 12.89 -12.20
C TYR A 314 17.69 11.69 -12.59
N LYS A 315 17.33 10.95 -13.65
CA LYS A 315 18.12 9.85 -14.19
C LYS A 315 18.64 8.90 -13.10
N ASP A 316 19.93 8.68 -13.06
CA ASP A 316 20.65 7.80 -12.12
C ASP A 316 20.80 8.35 -10.70
N LYS A 317 20.53 9.64 -10.51
CA LYS A 317 20.53 10.27 -9.18
C LYS A 317 19.45 9.72 -8.25
N VAL A 318 18.37 9.15 -8.83
CA VAL A 318 17.28 8.50 -8.11
C VAL A 318 17.36 7.00 -8.32
N ALA A 319 17.65 6.28 -7.25
CA ALA A 319 17.88 4.84 -7.26
C ALA A 319 16.58 4.01 -7.17
N GLY A 320 15.47 4.58 -6.75
CA GLY A 320 14.22 3.86 -6.61
C GLY A 320 12.98 4.74 -6.45
N TYR A 321 11.84 4.07 -6.52
CA TYR A 321 10.54 4.62 -6.14
C TYR A 321 9.91 3.74 -5.06
N TRP A 322 9.23 4.39 -4.13
CA TRP A 322 8.37 3.78 -3.13
C TRP A 322 6.97 4.36 -3.27
N PHE A 323 6.06 3.60 -3.88
CA PHE A 323 4.71 4.04 -4.13
C PHE A 323 3.77 3.56 -3.05
N ASP A 324 3.12 4.48 -2.39
CA ASP A 324 2.20 4.19 -1.31
C ASP A 324 0.78 3.86 -1.78
N CYS A 325 0.01 3.21 -0.91
CA CYS A 325 -1.41 2.88 -1.11
C CYS A 325 -1.73 2.04 -2.35
N TRP A 326 -0.80 1.25 -2.87
CA TRP A 326 -1.03 0.45 -4.08
C TRP A 326 -2.07 -0.67 -3.88
N TYR A 327 -2.29 -1.13 -2.67
CA TYR A 327 -3.42 -2.01 -2.37
C TYR A 327 -4.78 -1.38 -2.68
N GLN A 328 -4.90 -0.05 -2.63
CA GLN A 328 -6.11 0.69 -3.02
C GLN A 328 -6.15 0.93 -4.54
N ILE A 329 -5.01 1.18 -5.17
CA ILE A 329 -4.92 1.31 -6.64
C ILE A 329 -5.43 0.03 -7.30
N PHE A 330 -4.91 -1.14 -6.94
CA PHE A 330 -5.36 -2.41 -7.51
C PHE A 330 -6.83 -2.70 -7.25
N GLU A 331 -7.38 -2.22 -6.12
CA GLU A 331 -8.80 -2.35 -5.81
C GLU A 331 -9.68 -1.40 -6.64
N GLY A 332 -9.23 -0.18 -6.87
CA GLY A 332 -9.94 0.85 -7.63
C GLY A 332 -9.73 0.76 -9.14
N TYR A 333 -8.59 0.25 -9.55
CA TYR A 333 -8.19 0.12 -10.95
C TYR A 333 -7.54 -1.25 -11.20
N PRO A 334 -8.33 -2.35 -11.21
CA PRO A 334 -7.81 -3.71 -11.36
C PRO A 334 -7.20 -4.00 -12.73
N ASP A 335 -7.47 -3.17 -13.74
CA ASP A 335 -6.96 -3.29 -15.12
C ASP A 335 -5.84 -2.30 -15.42
N ILE A 336 -5.20 -1.73 -14.37
CA ILE A 336 -4.06 -0.82 -14.56
C ILE A 336 -2.99 -1.48 -15.44
N PRO A 337 -2.47 -0.79 -16.50
CA PRO A 337 -1.44 -1.33 -17.37
C PRO A 337 -0.09 -1.46 -16.65
N ILE A 338 0.03 -2.42 -15.73
CA ILE A 338 1.13 -2.51 -14.77
C ILE A 338 2.49 -2.74 -15.42
N GLN A 339 2.55 -3.47 -16.53
CA GLN A 339 3.79 -3.66 -17.28
C GLN A 339 4.32 -2.34 -17.86
N ASP A 340 3.44 -1.53 -18.43
CA ASP A 340 3.83 -0.24 -19.00
C ASP A 340 4.16 0.76 -17.89
N PHE A 341 3.41 0.74 -16.79
CA PHE A 341 3.75 1.51 -15.60
C PHE A 341 5.17 1.19 -15.11
N PHE A 342 5.50 -0.09 -15.00
CA PHE A 342 6.85 -0.53 -14.61
C PHE A 342 7.92 -0.02 -15.58
N LYS A 343 7.70 -0.08 -16.90
CA LYS A 343 8.62 0.46 -17.90
C LYS A 343 8.80 1.98 -17.76
N VAL A 344 7.71 2.72 -17.54
CA VAL A 344 7.76 4.18 -17.34
C VAL A 344 8.59 4.52 -16.11
N CYS A 345 8.46 3.78 -15.00
CA CYS A 345 9.30 3.97 -13.82
C CYS A 345 10.80 3.80 -14.10
N LYS A 346 11.18 3.08 -15.15
CA LYS A 346 12.58 2.88 -15.57
C LYS A 346 13.11 3.99 -16.50
N THR A 347 12.32 5.00 -16.84
CA THR A 347 12.76 6.13 -17.65
C THR A 347 14.02 6.75 -17.05
N GLY A 348 15.05 6.93 -17.88
CA GLY A 348 16.33 7.54 -17.45
C GLY A 348 17.23 6.70 -16.56
N ASN A 349 16.72 5.59 -15.98
CA ASN A 349 17.53 4.67 -15.17
C ASN A 349 16.89 3.26 -15.14
N LYS A 350 17.42 2.33 -15.93
CA LYS A 350 16.95 0.94 -16.00
C LYS A 350 17.16 0.15 -14.71
N ASP A 351 18.13 0.57 -13.88
CA ASP A 351 18.51 -0.08 -12.65
C ASP A 351 17.75 0.46 -11.41
N ARG A 352 16.81 1.39 -11.65
CA ARG A 352 15.94 1.92 -10.60
C ARG A 352 15.03 0.82 -10.04
N ILE A 353 14.97 0.68 -8.71
CA ILE A 353 14.10 -0.31 -8.06
C ILE A 353 12.74 0.30 -7.67
N ILE A 354 11.71 -0.52 -7.67
CA ILE A 354 10.32 -0.08 -7.46
C ILE A 354 9.67 -0.91 -6.36
N CYS A 355 9.01 -0.24 -5.44
CA CYS A 355 8.12 -0.83 -4.45
C CYS A 355 6.68 -0.35 -4.67
N LEU A 356 5.75 -1.28 -4.78
CA LEU A 356 4.32 -1.02 -4.77
C LEU A 356 3.80 -1.40 -3.38
N ASN A 357 3.73 -0.43 -2.47
CA ASN A 357 3.37 -0.72 -1.09
C ASN A 357 1.97 -1.33 -0.98
N SER A 358 1.92 -2.60 -0.65
CA SER A 358 0.67 -3.34 -0.41
C SER A 358 0.29 -3.38 1.08
N TRP A 359 0.91 -2.53 1.92
CA TRP A 359 0.76 -2.54 3.37
C TRP A 359 1.10 -3.92 3.93
N ILE A 360 0.20 -4.54 4.72
CA ILE A 360 0.38 -5.87 5.33
C ILE A 360 -0.15 -7.01 4.44
N TYR A 361 -0.66 -6.70 3.24
CA TYR A 361 -1.19 -7.71 2.33
C TYR A 361 -0.09 -8.34 1.46
N PRO A 362 -0.28 -9.59 1.00
CA PRO A 362 0.58 -10.17 -0.03
C PRO A 362 0.65 -9.29 -1.28
N ALA A 363 1.79 -9.28 -1.93
CA ALA A 363 1.94 -8.56 -3.19
C ALA A 363 0.91 -9.00 -4.23
N VAL A 364 0.31 -8.03 -4.93
CA VAL A 364 -0.71 -8.29 -5.97
C VAL A 364 -0.05 -8.47 -7.33
N SER A 365 1.07 -7.77 -7.59
CA SER A 365 1.75 -7.77 -8.88
C SER A 365 3.21 -8.21 -8.75
N PRO A 366 3.74 -8.99 -9.72
CA PRO A 366 5.15 -9.33 -9.80
C PRO A 366 6.02 -8.17 -10.35
N TRP A 367 5.42 -7.11 -10.91
CA TRP A 367 6.08 -5.98 -11.56
C TRP A 367 6.60 -4.94 -10.57
N GLN A 368 7.52 -5.35 -9.72
CA GLN A 368 8.25 -4.54 -8.75
C GLN A 368 9.51 -5.30 -8.33
N GLU A 369 10.48 -4.65 -7.65
CA GLU A 369 11.73 -5.27 -7.25
C GLU A 369 11.81 -5.62 -5.76
N TYR A 370 11.17 -4.82 -4.94
CA TYR A 370 11.20 -5.04 -3.50
C TYR A 370 9.82 -4.80 -2.88
N TRP A 371 9.60 -5.39 -1.75
CA TRP A 371 8.34 -5.31 -1.03
C TRP A 371 8.61 -4.84 0.39
N ALA A 372 7.95 -3.77 0.78
CA ALA A 372 7.98 -3.25 2.13
C ALA A 372 6.74 -3.68 2.90
N GLY A 373 6.94 -4.37 4.00
CA GLY A 373 5.90 -4.54 4.99
C GLY A 373 5.84 -3.30 5.86
N GLU A 374 4.77 -2.55 5.76
CA GLU A 374 4.53 -1.38 6.59
C GLU A 374 3.98 -1.80 7.96
N THR A 375 4.81 -2.48 8.73
CA THR A 375 4.40 -3.05 10.02
C THR A 375 4.58 -2.10 11.20
N THR A 376 5.32 -1.00 10.99
CA THR A 376 5.63 0.03 11.99
C THR A 376 6.42 -0.45 13.21
N SER A 377 6.58 -1.76 13.38
CA SER A 377 7.29 -2.41 14.49
C SER A 377 8.02 -3.66 13.98
N PRO A 378 9.05 -4.15 14.70
CA PRO A 378 9.71 -5.41 14.39
C PRO A 378 8.72 -6.57 14.28
N VAL A 379 8.86 -7.37 13.23
CA VAL A 379 8.07 -8.57 12.94
C VAL A 379 8.98 -9.73 12.54
N ALA A 380 8.41 -10.92 12.38
CA ALA A 380 9.14 -12.06 11.82
C ALA A 380 9.73 -11.71 10.44
N LEU A 381 10.93 -12.19 10.17
CA LEU A 381 11.67 -11.95 8.94
C LEU A 381 11.54 -13.16 8.00
N PRO A 382 11.36 -12.94 6.69
CA PRO A 382 11.40 -14.03 5.72
C PRO A 382 12.81 -14.59 5.62
N LYS A 383 12.92 -15.91 5.48
CA LYS A 383 14.18 -16.56 5.22
C LYS A 383 14.78 -16.08 3.89
N ASN A 384 16.11 -15.97 3.81
CA ASN A 384 16.82 -15.51 2.61
C ASN A 384 16.48 -14.07 2.15
N GLY A 385 15.82 -13.25 2.99
CA GLY A 385 15.53 -11.84 2.71
C GLY A 385 14.67 -11.58 1.47
N THR A 386 13.91 -12.58 1.00
CA THR A 386 13.04 -12.47 -0.14
C THR A 386 11.69 -13.13 0.14
N ILE A 387 10.67 -12.70 -0.58
CA ILE A 387 9.35 -13.34 -0.56
C ILE A 387 9.45 -14.67 -1.30
N GLU A 388 8.99 -15.76 -0.69
CA GLU A 388 9.22 -17.12 -1.19
C GLU A 388 8.12 -17.64 -2.12
N ARG A 389 6.94 -17.00 -2.14
CA ARG A 389 5.76 -17.51 -2.89
C ARG A 389 4.79 -16.42 -3.34
N GLY A 390 3.92 -16.78 -4.26
CA GLY A 390 2.89 -15.89 -4.83
C GLY A 390 3.47 -14.83 -5.77
N ALA A 391 2.68 -13.83 -6.13
CA ALA A 391 3.09 -12.75 -7.04
C ALA A 391 4.32 -11.96 -6.55
N GLY A 392 4.60 -12.02 -5.24
CA GLY A 392 5.79 -11.43 -4.64
C GLY A 392 7.05 -12.29 -4.69
N MET A 393 7.02 -13.47 -5.30
CA MET A 393 8.18 -14.37 -5.30
C MET A 393 9.45 -13.69 -5.81
N GLY A 394 10.53 -13.79 -5.04
CA GLY A 394 11.82 -13.20 -5.33
C GLY A 394 11.92 -11.69 -5.08
N LEU A 395 10.86 -11.01 -4.62
CA LEU A 395 10.97 -9.61 -4.19
C LEU A 395 11.86 -9.51 -2.96
N ARG A 396 12.78 -8.54 -2.98
CA ARG A 396 13.60 -8.23 -1.81
C ARG A 396 12.71 -7.75 -0.67
N TYR A 397 12.85 -8.34 0.52
CA TYR A 397 12.15 -7.90 1.70
C TYR A 397 12.77 -6.62 2.27
N GLN A 398 11.92 -5.66 2.59
CA GLN A 398 12.26 -4.47 3.35
C GLN A 398 11.25 -4.34 4.49
N SER A 399 11.74 -4.14 5.72
CA SER A 399 10.89 -3.83 6.87
C SER A 399 10.81 -2.33 7.07
N LEU A 400 9.60 -1.76 7.22
CA LEU A 400 9.41 -0.35 7.49
C LEU A 400 8.93 -0.15 8.94
N LEU A 401 9.76 0.49 9.73
CA LEU A 401 9.51 0.85 11.14
C LEU A 401 9.29 2.34 11.27
N ILE A 402 8.58 2.78 12.31
CA ILE A 402 8.48 4.20 12.67
C ILE A 402 9.16 4.47 14.02
N MET A 403 10.09 5.42 14.02
CA MET A 403 10.87 5.81 15.21
C MET A 403 9.98 6.44 16.28
N GLU A 404 9.14 7.37 15.89
CA GLU A 404 8.13 8.03 16.71
C GLU A 404 6.74 7.48 16.33
N PRO A 405 5.68 7.63 17.17
CA PRO A 405 4.35 7.07 16.87
C PRO A 405 3.60 7.79 15.74
N TYR A 406 4.25 8.70 15.02
CA TYR A 406 3.67 9.47 13.91
C TYR A 406 4.55 9.39 12.67
N TRP A 407 3.93 9.49 11.49
CA TRP A 407 4.65 9.51 10.20
C TRP A 407 5.28 10.86 9.91
N VAL A 408 4.58 11.94 10.26
CA VAL A 408 4.93 13.34 9.93
C VAL A 408 5.26 14.11 11.21
N GLN A 409 6.23 15.00 11.14
CA GLN A 409 6.56 15.96 12.19
C GLN A 409 5.56 17.14 12.14
N ASP A 410 4.38 16.96 12.72
CA ASP A 410 3.29 17.96 12.74
C ASP A 410 3.19 18.73 14.06
N LYS A 411 4.17 18.59 14.96
CA LYS A 411 4.25 19.23 16.28
C LYS A 411 5.69 19.64 16.60
N ALA A 412 5.86 20.67 17.44
CA ALA A 412 7.16 21.10 17.91
C ALA A 412 7.97 20.01 18.61
N ALA A 413 7.31 19.24 19.46
CA ALA A 413 7.91 18.12 20.20
C ALA A 413 7.30 16.79 19.77
N MET A 414 8.15 15.84 19.46
CA MET A 414 7.75 14.45 19.24
C MET A 414 7.82 13.65 20.53
N PRO A 415 6.98 12.62 20.67
CA PRO A 415 7.17 11.63 21.72
C PRO A 415 8.56 11.00 21.65
N PRO A 416 9.05 10.42 22.75
CA PRO A 416 10.33 9.70 22.74
C PRO A 416 10.37 8.61 21.68
N PRO A 417 11.58 8.29 21.15
CA PRO A 417 11.79 7.14 20.26
C PRO A 417 11.14 5.86 20.81
N ARG A 418 10.46 5.12 19.96
CA ARG A 418 9.79 3.86 20.30
C ARG A 418 10.76 2.71 20.57
N PHE A 419 11.98 2.85 20.07
CA PHE A 419 13.01 1.81 20.11
C PHE A 419 14.31 2.35 20.70
N THR A 420 15.01 1.50 21.44
CA THR A 420 16.39 1.76 21.84
C THR A 420 17.34 1.40 20.70
N ALA A 421 18.57 1.94 20.74
CA ALA A 421 19.63 1.56 19.80
C ALA A 421 19.93 0.04 19.82
N GLU A 422 19.83 -0.59 21.00
CA GLU A 422 20.01 -2.03 21.17
C GLU A 422 18.96 -2.82 20.36
N GLN A 423 17.68 -2.49 20.55
CA GLN A 423 16.56 -3.15 19.86
C GLN A 423 16.67 -3.01 18.36
N LEU A 424 16.95 -1.79 17.86
CA LEU A 424 17.10 -1.55 16.43
C LEU A 424 18.33 -2.26 15.86
N SER A 425 19.48 -2.19 16.52
CA SER A 425 20.70 -2.83 16.04
C SER A 425 20.54 -4.36 15.95
N LYS A 426 19.88 -4.97 16.92
CA LYS A 426 19.55 -6.39 16.90
C LYS A 426 18.68 -6.72 15.68
N TYR A 427 17.55 -6.04 15.52
CA TYR A 427 16.62 -6.31 14.42
C TYR A 427 17.22 -6.04 13.03
N ILE A 428 17.97 -4.94 12.88
CA ILE A 428 18.70 -4.63 11.66
C ILE A 428 19.73 -5.73 11.35
N GLY A 429 20.51 -6.16 12.36
CA GLY A 429 21.50 -7.22 12.19
C GLY A 429 20.87 -8.54 11.74
N GLU A 430 19.76 -8.96 12.36
CA GLU A 430 19.01 -10.15 11.97
C GLU A 430 18.47 -10.03 10.53
N CYS A 431 17.92 -8.87 10.16
CA CYS A 431 17.43 -8.62 8.82
C CYS A 431 18.53 -8.67 7.76
N MET A 432 19.69 -8.07 8.05
CA MET A 432 20.87 -8.11 7.18
C MET A 432 21.41 -9.53 6.99
N GLN A 433 21.46 -10.32 8.06
CA GLN A 433 21.87 -11.74 8.00
C GLN A 433 20.96 -12.56 7.09
N GLN A 434 19.67 -12.22 7.04
CA GLN A 434 18.71 -12.82 6.10
C GLN A 434 18.81 -12.22 4.69
N GLY A 435 19.60 -11.18 4.45
CA GLY A 435 19.69 -10.51 3.15
C GLY A 435 18.56 -9.53 2.85
N GLY A 436 17.79 -9.12 3.85
CA GLY A 436 16.79 -8.05 3.76
C GLY A 436 17.36 -6.67 4.10
N ALA A 437 16.49 -5.66 4.13
CA ALA A 437 16.81 -4.30 4.53
C ALA A 437 15.77 -3.74 5.52
N VAL A 438 16.17 -2.77 6.34
CA VAL A 438 15.28 -2.07 7.27
C VAL A 438 15.23 -0.60 6.91
N THR A 439 14.03 -0.04 6.83
CA THR A 439 13.80 1.41 6.72
C THR A 439 13.21 1.92 8.03
N ILE A 440 13.71 3.04 8.51
CA ILE A 440 13.23 3.67 9.73
C ILE A 440 12.69 5.04 9.36
N ASN A 441 11.38 5.24 9.50
CA ASN A 441 10.78 6.56 9.36
C ASN A 441 11.09 7.40 10.59
N MET A 442 11.56 8.62 10.36
CA MET A 442 11.81 9.62 11.40
C MET A 442 11.05 10.90 11.07
N GLY A 443 10.50 11.55 12.09
CA GLY A 443 9.92 12.87 11.97
C GLY A 443 10.97 13.90 11.52
N ILE A 444 10.62 14.76 10.56
CA ILE A 444 11.52 15.77 10.00
C ILE A 444 10.90 17.16 10.08
N TYR A 445 11.62 18.13 10.64
CA TYR A 445 11.23 19.51 10.70
C TYR A 445 11.38 20.22 9.34
N GLN A 446 10.74 21.37 9.18
CA GLN A 446 10.78 22.14 7.93
C GLN A 446 12.20 22.56 7.52
N ASP A 447 13.12 22.69 8.45
CA ASP A 447 14.53 23.02 8.19
C ASP A 447 15.40 21.83 7.75
N GLY A 448 14.82 20.63 7.63
CA GLY A 448 15.54 19.41 7.26
C GLY A 448 16.18 18.68 8.43
N THR A 449 15.98 19.12 9.67
CA THR A 449 16.51 18.44 10.87
C THR A 449 15.48 17.52 11.51
N VAL A 450 15.92 16.65 12.42
CA VAL A 450 15.09 15.70 13.17
C VAL A 450 15.19 15.94 14.67
N ASP A 451 14.37 15.26 15.46
CA ASP A 451 14.48 15.28 16.91
C ASP A 451 15.85 14.74 17.37
N GLU A 452 16.47 15.40 18.35
CA GLU A 452 17.83 15.07 18.81
C GLU A 452 17.92 13.70 19.47
N LYS A 453 16.85 13.24 20.16
CA LYS A 453 16.82 11.92 20.81
C LYS A 453 16.75 10.83 19.75
N ALA A 454 15.91 11.01 18.73
CA ALA A 454 15.82 10.08 17.61
C ALA A 454 17.14 10.02 16.83
N LEU A 455 17.76 11.16 16.57
CA LEU A 455 19.07 11.23 15.94
C LEU A 455 20.15 10.50 16.76
N GLN A 456 20.16 10.68 18.09
CA GLN A 456 21.13 10.01 18.95
C GLN A 456 20.96 8.48 18.92
N VAL A 457 19.72 7.97 18.96
CA VAL A 457 19.45 6.54 18.80
C VAL A 457 20.06 6.03 17.50
N MET A 458 19.90 6.74 16.37
CA MET A 458 20.44 6.30 15.08
C MET A 458 21.97 6.41 15.00
N LYS A 459 22.59 7.39 15.65
CA LYS A 459 24.08 7.44 15.79
C LYS A 459 24.61 6.23 16.57
N ASP A 460 23.93 5.85 17.64
CA ASP A 460 24.30 4.69 18.44
C ASP A 460 24.09 3.36 17.67
N VAL A 461 23.05 3.29 16.81
CA VAL A 461 22.85 2.19 15.86
C VAL A 461 24.02 2.13 14.87
N ALA A 462 24.43 3.28 14.29
CA ALA A 462 25.56 3.35 13.37
C ALA A 462 26.84 2.83 14.02
N ALA A 463 27.14 3.23 15.25
CA ALA A 463 28.28 2.78 16.02
C ALA A 463 28.29 1.25 16.27
N LYS A 464 27.13 0.60 16.30
CA LYS A 464 27.00 -0.86 16.49
C LYS A 464 27.05 -1.65 15.16
N ILE A 465 26.45 -1.12 14.10
CA ILE A 465 26.26 -1.83 12.83
C ILE A 465 27.38 -1.56 11.81
N ARG A 466 28.01 -0.37 11.83
CA ARG A 466 28.99 0.08 10.82
C ARG A 466 30.46 -0.06 11.31
N LYS A 467 30.69 -0.99 12.23
CA LYS A 467 32.04 -1.31 12.72
C LYS A 467 32.89 -1.95 11.64
#